data_6ad1fb634541cdaaf52f9b3945519699
#
_entry.id   6ad1fb634541cdaaf52f9b3945519699
#
_cell.length_a   1.000
_cell.length_b   1.000
_cell.length_c   1.000
_cell.angle_alpha   90.00
_cell.angle_beta   90.00
_cell.angle_gamma   90.00
#
_symmetry.space_group_name_H-M   'P 1'
#
loop_
_entity.id
_entity.type
_entity.pdbx_description
1 polymer ?
#
loop_
_entity_poly.entity_id
_entity_poly.type
_entity_poly.pdbx_seq_one_letter_code
_entity_poly.pdbx_strand_id
1 'polypeptide(L)'
;RWIKQYYGLSIPEDAMDEDIEESARFYEEDNGELHIRSDFLIADEDEPRTVRCAFILNLQNADLRSMGVLFSIHDEDVPVFRLLRLRARRAPGLLEDAKAVLLKLFDADAEYSADTLENIYDKLEIAGKLVLSGDVTDAMAGEVLGAIARQEDLNGRIRRNVMDTRRAVSFMMRSKMLNAEQFEEARQILRDIDSLDSHTEFLFEKINFLMDATVGFININQNKIIKIFSVASVALLPPTLIASLYGMNFQYMPEL
;
A
#
# COMPACT_ATOMS: atom_id res chain seq x y z
N ARG A 1 -31.07 16.33 4.16
CA ARG A 1 -32.20 16.95 4.87
C ARG A 1 -32.58 16.17 6.14
N TRP A 2 -32.74 14.84 6.10
CA TRP A 2 -33.11 14.01 7.25
C TRP A 2 -32.09 14.09 8.39
N ILE A 3 -30.77 13.96 8.11
CA ILE A 3 -29.69 14.03 9.10
C ILE A 3 -29.70 15.39 9.81
N LYS A 4 -29.85 16.48 9.07
CA LYS A 4 -29.94 17.84 9.65
C LYS A 4 -31.16 18.00 10.56
N GLN A 5 -32.29 17.39 10.18
CA GLN A 5 -33.54 17.49 10.95
C GLN A 5 -33.49 16.69 12.27
N TYR A 6 -32.89 15.48 12.28
CA TYR A 6 -32.91 14.58 13.44
C TYR A 6 -31.66 14.72 14.33
N TYR A 7 -30.51 15.10 13.74
CA TYR A 7 -29.23 15.12 14.45
C TYR A 7 -28.56 16.50 14.48
N GLY A 8 -29.15 17.49 13.82
CA GLY A 8 -28.58 18.84 13.75
C GLY A 8 -27.32 18.98 12.92
N LEU A 9 -26.86 17.89 12.25
CA LEU A 9 -25.61 17.82 11.50
C LEU A 9 -25.77 18.30 10.07
N SER A 10 -24.80 19.07 9.58
CA SER A 10 -24.72 19.50 8.19
C SER A 10 -23.68 18.66 7.46
N ILE A 11 -24.11 17.92 6.42
CA ILE A 11 -23.19 17.23 5.52
C ILE A 11 -22.77 18.25 4.46
N PRO A 12 -21.49 18.61 4.35
CA PRO A 12 -20.99 19.46 3.28
C PRO A 12 -21.21 18.79 1.91
N GLU A 13 -21.52 19.59 0.88
CA GLU A 13 -21.73 19.06 -0.48
C GLU A 13 -20.44 18.43 -1.04
N ASP A 14 -19.29 18.93 -0.62
CA ASP A 14 -17.94 18.49 -0.97
C ASP A 14 -17.39 17.37 -0.07
N ALA A 15 -18.22 16.77 0.82
CA ALA A 15 -17.76 15.76 1.79
C ALA A 15 -17.01 14.59 1.13
N MET A 16 -17.39 14.23 -0.10
CA MET A 16 -16.85 13.11 -0.89
C MET A 16 -16.06 13.58 -2.12
N ASP A 17 -15.75 14.87 -2.21
CA ASP A 17 -14.98 15.40 -3.33
C ASP A 17 -13.53 14.87 -3.29
N GLU A 18 -13.04 14.37 -4.42
CA GLU A 18 -11.69 13.80 -4.54
C GLU A 18 -10.60 14.89 -4.62
N ASP A 19 -10.93 16.06 -5.17
CA ASP A 19 -9.99 17.16 -5.46
C ASP A 19 -9.84 18.17 -4.33
N ILE A 20 -10.14 17.80 -3.08
CA ILE A 20 -10.04 18.72 -1.95
C ILE A 20 -8.58 18.95 -1.57
N GLU A 21 -8.24 20.24 -1.38
CA GLU A 21 -6.96 20.65 -0.83
C GLU A 21 -6.71 20.01 0.54
N GLU A 22 -5.46 19.62 0.82
CA GLU A 22 -5.09 18.96 2.10
C GLU A 22 -5.49 19.78 3.34
N SER A 23 -5.49 21.11 3.24
CA SER A 23 -5.91 22.02 4.31
C SER A 23 -7.39 21.91 4.65
N ALA A 24 -8.22 21.46 3.71
CA ALA A 24 -9.67 21.30 3.89
C ALA A 24 -10.09 19.90 4.34
N ARG A 25 -9.14 18.99 4.59
CA ARG A 25 -9.42 17.63 5.06
C ARG A 25 -9.78 17.57 6.54
N PHE A 26 -9.24 18.46 7.36
CA PHE A 26 -9.37 18.46 8.81
C PHE A 26 -9.70 19.86 9.29
N TYR A 27 -10.93 20.09 9.71
CA TYR A 27 -11.35 21.38 10.23
C TYR A 27 -12.43 21.27 11.31
N GLU A 28 -12.59 22.32 12.08
CA GLU A 28 -13.61 22.49 13.09
C GLU A 28 -14.53 23.63 12.67
N GLU A 29 -15.83 23.38 12.67
CA GLU A 29 -16.85 24.37 12.41
C GLU A 29 -17.10 25.24 13.65
N ASP A 30 -17.66 26.44 13.46
CA ASP A 30 -18.00 27.36 14.55
C ASP A 30 -18.98 26.76 15.58
N ASN A 31 -19.76 25.77 15.17
CA ASN A 31 -20.69 25.03 16.03
C ASN A 31 -20.01 23.88 16.79
N GLY A 32 -18.67 23.71 16.68
CA GLY A 32 -17.90 22.66 17.34
C GLY A 32 -18.03 21.27 16.67
N GLU A 33 -18.53 21.20 15.45
CA GLU A 33 -18.46 19.98 14.64
C GLU A 33 -17.05 19.79 14.08
N LEU A 34 -16.53 18.57 14.20
CA LEU A 34 -15.26 18.21 13.61
C LEU A 34 -15.48 17.42 12.33
N HIS A 35 -14.86 17.89 11.29
CA HIS A 35 -14.84 17.25 9.98
C HIS A 35 -13.45 16.64 9.74
N ILE A 36 -13.42 15.33 9.48
CA ILE A 36 -12.20 14.56 9.23
C ILE A 36 -12.44 13.75 7.96
N ARG A 37 -11.59 13.97 6.96
CA ARG A 37 -11.59 13.19 5.71
C ARG A 37 -10.31 12.40 5.64
N SER A 38 -10.42 11.10 5.74
CA SER A 38 -9.29 10.18 5.78
C SER A 38 -9.46 9.09 4.73
N ASP A 39 -8.37 8.69 4.12
CA ASP A 39 -8.34 7.64 3.12
C ASP A 39 -8.01 6.32 3.82
N PHE A 40 -8.76 5.25 3.50
CA PHE A 40 -8.59 3.91 4.06
C PHE A 40 -8.18 2.92 2.97
N LEU A 41 -7.26 2.04 3.32
CA LEU A 41 -6.78 1.01 2.41
C LEU A 41 -7.76 -0.15 2.30
N ILE A 42 -7.99 -0.61 1.07
CA ILE A 42 -8.53 -1.92 0.74
C ILE A 42 -7.42 -2.70 0.04
N ALA A 43 -6.80 -3.63 0.76
CA ALA A 43 -5.74 -4.48 0.25
C ALA A 43 -6.34 -5.70 -0.45
N ASP A 44 -6.98 -5.47 -1.60
CA ASP A 44 -7.43 -6.54 -2.49
C ASP A 44 -6.21 -7.12 -3.22
N GLU A 45 -6.16 -8.45 -3.40
CA GLU A 45 -5.01 -9.09 -4.06
C GLU A 45 -4.87 -8.70 -5.53
N ASP A 46 -5.99 -8.49 -6.21
CA ASP A 46 -6.01 -8.15 -7.63
C ASP A 46 -5.95 -6.64 -7.88
N GLU A 47 -6.62 -5.85 -7.04
CA GLU A 47 -6.75 -4.40 -7.23
C GLU A 47 -6.72 -3.65 -5.88
N PRO A 48 -5.52 -3.45 -5.28
CA PRO A 48 -5.42 -2.66 -4.05
C PRO A 48 -5.81 -1.21 -4.34
N ARG A 49 -6.69 -0.66 -3.49
CA ARG A 49 -7.19 0.71 -3.65
C ARG A 49 -7.37 1.42 -2.32
N THR A 50 -7.54 2.72 -2.38
CA THR A 50 -7.87 3.56 -1.23
C THR A 50 -9.27 4.13 -1.40
N VAL A 51 -10.02 4.15 -0.31
CA VAL A 51 -11.39 4.67 -0.26
C VAL A 51 -11.43 5.84 0.70
N ARG A 52 -11.97 6.95 0.25
CA ARG A 52 -12.17 8.13 1.10
C ARG A 52 -13.36 7.92 2.02
N CYS A 53 -13.15 8.21 3.31
CA CYS A 53 -14.19 8.27 4.31
C CYS A 53 -14.23 9.68 4.90
N ALA A 54 -15.39 10.28 4.89
CA ALA A 54 -15.65 11.54 5.59
C ALA A 54 -16.32 11.24 6.93
N PHE A 55 -15.79 11.80 8.00
CA PHE A 55 -16.32 11.71 9.35
C PHE A 55 -16.78 13.07 9.83
N ILE A 56 -17.97 13.11 10.40
CA ILE A 56 -18.51 14.29 11.06
C ILE A 56 -18.79 13.91 12.51
N LEU A 57 -18.07 14.55 13.42
CA LEU A 57 -18.18 14.30 14.85
C LEU A 57 -18.79 15.53 15.53
N ASN A 58 -19.95 15.38 16.17
CA ASN A 58 -20.61 16.41 16.95
C ASN A 58 -20.71 15.97 18.42
N LEU A 59 -20.12 16.78 19.31
CA LEU A 59 -20.10 16.53 20.76
C LEU A 59 -21.09 17.38 21.53
N GLN A 60 -21.71 18.37 20.89
CA GLN A 60 -22.55 19.37 21.56
C GLN A 60 -24.04 19.03 21.58
N ASN A 61 -24.45 17.93 20.96
CA ASN A 61 -25.86 17.56 20.91
C ASN A 61 -26.33 17.02 22.27
N ALA A 62 -26.90 17.92 23.07
CA ALA A 62 -27.36 17.68 24.45
C ALA A 62 -28.44 16.57 24.58
N ASP A 63 -29.18 16.27 23.51
CA ASP A 63 -30.26 15.29 23.51
C ASP A 63 -29.77 13.84 23.40
N LEU A 64 -28.52 13.60 23.05
CA LEU A 64 -27.91 12.28 22.87
C LEU A 64 -26.95 11.87 24.01
N ARG A 65 -27.38 12.06 25.26
CA ARG A 65 -26.76 11.50 26.49
C ARG A 65 -25.25 11.73 26.62
N SER A 66 -24.71 12.89 26.30
CA SER A 66 -23.26 13.25 26.44
C SER A 66 -22.26 12.37 25.68
N MET A 67 -22.70 11.40 24.87
CA MET A 67 -21.81 10.49 24.13
C MET A 67 -21.32 11.06 22.81
N GLY A 68 -21.96 12.12 22.31
CA GLY A 68 -21.71 12.66 20.97
C GLY A 68 -22.29 11.80 19.85
N VAL A 69 -22.17 12.29 18.63
CA VAL A 69 -22.64 11.60 17.41
C VAL A 69 -21.51 11.58 16.40
N LEU A 70 -21.25 10.44 15.82
CA LEU A 70 -20.32 10.25 14.71
C LEU A 70 -21.10 9.78 13.47
N PHE A 71 -20.94 10.49 12.36
CA PHE A 71 -21.36 10.06 11.04
C PHE A 71 -20.13 9.70 10.21
N SER A 72 -20.21 8.59 9.49
CA SER A 72 -19.26 8.22 8.46
C SER A 72 -19.97 8.20 7.10
N ILE A 73 -19.32 8.73 6.08
CA ILE A 73 -19.77 8.75 4.69
C ILE A 73 -18.68 8.11 3.86
N HIS A 74 -19.02 7.07 3.13
CA HIS A 74 -18.11 6.32 2.26
C HIS A 74 -18.91 5.57 1.20
N ASP A 75 -18.30 5.29 0.04
CA ASP A 75 -18.98 4.67 -1.11
C ASP A 75 -18.87 3.15 -1.06
N GLU A 76 -17.80 2.61 -0.44
CA GLU A 76 -17.51 1.19 -0.38
C GLU A 76 -17.49 0.67 1.06
N ASP A 77 -17.67 -0.65 1.22
CA ASP A 77 -17.51 -1.32 2.52
C ASP A 77 -16.03 -1.51 2.87
N VAL A 78 -15.52 -0.66 3.74
CA VAL A 78 -14.13 -0.65 4.17
C VAL A 78 -13.86 -1.75 5.19
N PRO A 79 -12.80 -2.57 5.05
CA PRO A 79 -12.50 -3.70 5.94
C PRO A 79 -12.40 -3.32 7.41
N VAL A 80 -11.81 -2.16 7.72
CA VAL A 80 -11.64 -1.67 9.11
C VAL A 80 -12.96 -1.51 9.86
N PHE A 81 -14.04 -1.11 9.19
CA PHE A 81 -15.36 -1.02 9.81
C PHE A 81 -15.90 -2.40 10.22
N ARG A 82 -15.62 -3.43 9.42
CA ARG A 82 -15.95 -4.82 9.76
C ARG A 82 -15.14 -5.31 10.95
N LEU A 83 -13.84 -5.04 10.96
CA LEU A 83 -12.94 -5.40 12.07
C LEU A 83 -13.41 -4.76 13.38
N LEU A 84 -13.68 -3.46 13.37
CA LEU A 84 -14.15 -2.74 14.55
C LEU A 84 -15.48 -3.30 15.06
N ARG A 85 -16.45 -3.59 14.16
CA ARG A 85 -17.73 -4.21 14.53
C ARG A 85 -17.54 -5.59 15.20
N LEU A 86 -16.62 -6.40 14.70
CA LEU A 86 -16.31 -7.70 15.28
C LEU A 86 -15.69 -7.57 16.68
N ARG A 87 -14.77 -6.61 16.88
CA ARG A 87 -14.14 -6.31 18.17
C ARG A 87 -15.16 -5.82 19.19
N ALA A 88 -15.99 -4.87 18.80
CA ALA A 88 -17.04 -4.32 19.67
C ALA A 88 -18.05 -5.39 20.16
N ARG A 89 -18.33 -6.39 19.33
CA ARG A 89 -19.19 -7.53 19.74
C ARG A 89 -18.52 -8.43 20.79
N ARG A 90 -17.19 -8.54 20.76
CA ARG A 90 -16.41 -9.39 21.68
C ARG A 90 -16.08 -8.69 23.00
N ALA A 91 -15.98 -7.36 22.97
CA ALA A 91 -15.60 -6.54 24.12
C ALA A 91 -16.69 -5.48 24.38
N PRO A 92 -17.75 -5.81 25.15
CA PRO A 92 -18.75 -4.82 25.59
C PRO A 92 -18.06 -3.69 26.37
N GLY A 93 -18.33 -2.44 26.00
CA GLY A 93 -17.68 -1.26 26.60
C GLY A 93 -16.47 -0.72 25.83
N LEU A 94 -16.04 -1.38 24.74
CA LEU A 94 -14.95 -0.89 23.88
C LEU A 94 -15.26 0.48 23.25
N LEU A 95 -16.54 0.72 22.97
CA LEU A 95 -17.03 1.94 22.29
C LEU A 95 -17.90 2.73 23.27
N GLU A 96 -17.26 3.57 24.07
CA GLU A 96 -17.93 4.34 25.14
C GLU A 96 -18.62 5.60 24.61
N ASP A 97 -18.01 6.28 23.66
CA ASP A 97 -18.51 7.50 23.02
C ASP A 97 -18.12 7.59 21.54
N ALA A 98 -18.59 8.61 20.85
CA ALA A 98 -18.33 8.84 19.43
C ALA A 98 -16.83 9.07 19.13
N LYS A 99 -16.08 9.61 20.07
CA LYS A 99 -14.62 9.83 19.93
C LYS A 99 -13.89 8.50 20.04
N ALA A 100 -14.28 7.64 20.99
CA ALA A 100 -13.73 6.30 21.14
C ALA A 100 -13.96 5.47 19.87
N VAL A 101 -15.14 5.57 19.24
CA VAL A 101 -15.42 4.89 17.96
C VAL A 101 -14.42 5.33 16.89
N LEU A 102 -14.17 6.62 16.75
CA LEU A 102 -13.26 7.15 15.73
C LEU A 102 -11.80 6.77 16.02
N LEU A 103 -11.34 6.86 17.27
CA LEU A 103 -10.00 6.43 17.66
C LEU A 103 -9.79 4.94 17.41
N LYS A 104 -10.74 4.09 17.82
CA LYS A 104 -10.68 2.64 17.58
C LYS A 104 -10.74 2.27 16.10
N LEU A 105 -11.34 3.13 15.26
CA LEU A 105 -11.31 2.95 13.82
C LEU A 105 -9.90 3.19 13.26
N PHE A 106 -9.24 4.26 13.70
CA PHE A 106 -7.85 4.55 13.30
C PHE A 106 -6.84 3.52 13.88
N ASP A 107 -7.09 3.01 15.08
CA ASP A 107 -6.33 1.90 15.65
C ASP A 107 -6.47 0.63 14.78
N ALA A 108 -7.70 0.29 14.39
CA ALA A 108 -7.95 -0.84 13.50
C ALA A 108 -7.35 -0.65 12.10
N ASP A 109 -7.23 0.59 11.62
CA ASP A 109 -6.58 0.91 10.35
C ASP A 109 -5.06 0.71 10.43
N ALA A 110 -4.43 1.12 11.52
CA ALA A 110 -3.01 0.86 11.77
C ALA A 110 -2.73 -0.64 11.82
N GLU A 111 -3.55 -1.45 12.52
CA GLU A 111 -3.40 -2.91 12.57
C GLU A 111 -3.64 -3.56 11.19
N TYR A 112 -4.66 -3.12 10.44
CA TYR A 112 -4.89 -3.62 9.09
C TYR A 112 -3.70 -3.33 8.15
N SER A 113 -3.09 -2.16 8.30
CA SER A 113 -1.87 -1.80 7.58
C SER A 113 -0.68 -2.68 7.99
N ALA A 114 -0.54 -3.01 9.29
CA ALA A 114 0.48 -3.92 9.80
C ALA A 114 0.34 -5.33 9.22
N ASP A 115 -0.86 -5.90 9.24
CA ASP A 115 -1.16 -7.22 8.67
C ASP A 115 -0.86 -7.24 7.15
N THR A 116 -1.16 -6.14 6.46
CA THR A 116 -0.88 -6.02 5.02
C THR A 116 0.63 -5.94 4.75
N LEU A 117 1.40 -5.24 5.59
CA LEU A 117 2.86 -5.21 5.50
C LEU A 117 3.48 -6.60 5.73
N GLU A 118 2.97 -7.39 6.68
CA GLU A 118 3.42 -8.76 6.90
C GLU A 118 3.23 -9.62 5.65
N ASN A 119 2.08 -9.52 4.99
CA ASN A 119 1.84 -10.19 3.70
C ASN A 119 2.83 -9.77 2.60
N ILE A 120 3.23 -8.49 2.56
CA ILE A 120 4.27 -8.02 1.62
C ILE A 120 5.61 -8.67 1.95
N TYR A 121 5.99 -8.75 3.23
CA TYR A 121 7.23 -9.43 3.67
C TYR A 121 7.29 -10.86 3.16
N ASP A 122 6.21 -11.62 3.34
CA ASP A 122 6.13 -13.03 2.90
C ASP A 122 6.25 -13.17 1.38
N LYS A 123 5.53 -12.34 0.63
CA LYS A 123 5.60 -12.36 -0.84
C LYS A 123 6.99 -11.96 -1.35
N LEU A 124 7.65 -10.98 -0.74
CA LEU A 124 9.03 -10.60 -1.08
C LEU A 124 10.06 -11.63 -0.65
N GLU A 125 9.81 -12.40 0.41
CA GLU A 125 10.68 -13.51 0.79
C GLU A 125 10.65 -14.62 -0.24
N ILE A 126 9.45 -14.98 -0.73
CA ILE A 126 9.27 -15.97 -1.81
C ILE A 126 9.98 -15.51 -3.08
N ALA A 127 9.76 -14.25 -3.50
CA ALA A 127 10.44 -13.67 -4.66
C ALA A 127 11.97 -13.67 -4.48
N GLY A 128 12.46 -13.31 -3.30
CA GLY A 128 13.88 -13.30 -2.97
C GLY A 128 14.52 -14.68 -3.05
N LYS A 129 13.88 -15.71 -2.52
CA LYS A 129 14.36 -17.11 -2.62
C LYS A 129 14.48 -17.53 -4.08
N LEU A 130 13.50 -17.19 -4.91
CA LEU A 130 13.51 -17.52 -6.34
C LEU A 130 14.64 -16.80 -7.07
N VAL A 131 14.80 -15.49 -6.86
CA VAL A 131 15.87 -14.69 -7.48
C VAL A 131 17.25 -15.21 -7.09
N LEU A 132 17.47 -15.49 -5.80
CA LEU A 132 18.78 -15.90 -5.27
C LEU A 132 19.14 -17.36 -5.58
N SER A 133 18.19 -18.21 -5.99
CA SER A 133 18.48 -19.59 -6.40
C SER A 133 19.36 -19.68 -7.66
N GLY A 134 19.38 -18.62 -8.47
CA GLY A 134 20.18 -18.57 -9.71
C GLY A 134 19.60 -19.34 -10.89
N ASP A 135 18.48 -20.04 -10.72
CA ASP A 135 17.81 -20.86 -11.75
C ASP A 135 16.67 -20.08 -12.47
N VAL A 136 16.73 -18.75 -12.46
CA VAL A 136 15.68 -17.90 -13.02
C VAL A 136 15.79 -17.84 -14.53
N THR A 137 14.77 -18.36 -15.24
CA THR A 137 14.63 -18.17 -16.69
C THR A 137 14.13 -16.75 -17.00
N ASP A 138 14.32 -16.25 -18.23
CA ASP A 138 13.87 -14.92 -18.62
C ASP A 138 12.34 -14.74 -18.45
N ALA A 139 11.55 -15.78 -18.69
CA ALA A 139 10.09 -15.76 -18.46
C ALA A 139 9.77 -15.63 -16.96
N MET A 140 10.40 -16.42 -16.11
CA MET A 140 10.25 -16.33 -14.65
C MET A 140 10.71 -14.99 -14.09
N ALA A 141 11.77 -14.41 -14.66
CA ALA A 141 12.25 -13.09 -14.25
C ALA A 141 11.20 -11.99 -14.50
N GLY A 142 10.47 -12.06 -15.61
CA GLY A 142 9.36 -11.15 -15.90
C GLY A 142 8.21 -11.29 -14.88
N GLU A 143 7.83 -12.50 -14.51
CA GLU A 143 6.81 -12.76 -13.49
C GLU A 143 7.24 -12.26 -12.11
N VAL A 144 8.51 -12.48 -11.74
CA VAL A 144 9.08 -12.02 -10.47
C VAL A 144 9.10 -10.49 -10.40
N LEU A 145 9.55 -9.82 -11.47
CA LEU A 145 9.53 -8.35 -11.55
C LEU A 145 8.10 -7.80 -11.42
N GLY A 146 7.13 -8.42 -12.09
CA GLY A 146 5.73 -8.05 -11.96
C GLY A 146 5.18 -8.27 -10.55
N ALA A 147 5.59 -9.35 -9.87
CA ALA A 147 5.21 -9.59 -8.49
C ALA A 147 5.82 -8.55 -7.53
N ILE A 148 7.09 -8.21 -7.70
CA ILE A 148 7.79 -7.19 -6.90
C ILE A 148 7.15 -5.81 -7.11
N ALA A 149 6.82 -5.44 -8.37
CA ALA A 149 6.18 -4.16 -8.68
C ALA A 149 4.80 -4.02 -8.02
N ARG A 150 4.02 -5.11 -7.94
CA ARG A 150 2.75 -5.09 -7.18
C ARG A 150 2.95 -4.85 -5.68
N GLN A 151 4.02 -5.41 -5.10
CA GLN A 151 4.34 -5.15 -3.69
C GLN A 151 4.82 -3.72 -3.45
N GLU A 152 5.51 -3.13 -4.43
CA GLU A 152 5.91 -1.72 -4.38
C GLU A 152 4.70 -0.79 -4.36
N ASP A 153 3.74 -0.96 -5.29
CA ASP A 153 2.51 -0.16 -5.31
C ASP A 153 1.72 -0.28 -4.00
N LEU A 154 1.55 -1.52 -3.50
CA LEU A 154 0.85 -1.75 -2.24
C LEU A 154 1.57 -1.11 -1.04
N ASN A 155 2.90 -1.23 -0.96
CA ASN A 155 3.70 -0.57 0.08
C ASN A 155 3.55 0.96 0.05
N GLY A 156 3.56 1.54 -1.15
CA GLY A 156 3.33 2.97 -1.35
C GLY A 156 1.93 3.43 -0.92
N ARG A 157 0.91 2.61 -1.13
CA ARG A 157 -0.47 2.87 -0.67
C ARG A 157 -0.57 2.80 0.84
N ILE A 158 0.03 1.78 1.47
CA ILE A 158 0.09 1.65 2.93
C ILE A 158 0.75 2.89 3.54
N ARG A 159 1.89 3.32 3.00
CA ARG A 159 2.60 4.50 3.50
C ARG A 159 1.73 5.76 3.45
N ARG A 160 1.03 5.98 2.36
CA ARG A 160 0.09 7.12 2.24
C ARG A 160 -1.04 7.03 3.24
N ASN A 161 -1.66 5.85 3.40
CA ASN A 161 -2.72 5.60 4.36
C ASN A 161 -2.27 5.88 5.79
N VAL A 162 -1.15 5.32 6.20
CA VAL A 162 -0.55 5.49 7.53
C VAL A 162 -0.24 6.95 7.84
N MET A 163 0.27 7.71 6.85
CA MET A 163 0.51 9.15 7.00
C MET A 163 -0.77 9.97 7.12
N ASP A 164 -1.83 9.58 6.43
CA ASP A 164 -3.13 10.23 6.51
C ASP A 164 -3.77 9.98 7.88
N THR A 165 -3.77 8.74 8.35
CA THR A 165 -4.22 8.36 9.71
C THR A 165 -3.45 9.11 10.79
N ARG A 166 -2.13 9.29 10.63
CA ARG A 166 -1.32 10.14 11.51
C ARG A 166 -1.82 11.57 11.61
N ARG A 167 -2.17 12.19 10.47
CA ARG A 167 -2.71 13.56 10.43
C ARG A 167 -4.06 13.62 11.12
N ALA A 168 -4.95 12.66 10.88
CA ALA A 168 -6.28 12.59 11.49
C ALA A 168 -6.20 12.47 13.03
N VAL A 169 -5.41 11.53 13.54
CA VAL A 169 -5.20 11.33 14.97
C VAL A 169 -4.54 12.57 15.62
N SER A 170 -3.54 13.17 14.96
CA SER A 170 -2.89 14.40 15.43
C SER A 170 -3.85 15.58 15.47
N PHE A 171 -4.77 15.67 14.52
CA PHE A 171 -5.82 16.70 14.52
C PHE A 171 -6.77 16.50 15.71
N MET A 172 -7.25 15.28 15.97
CA MET A 172 -8.08 14.96 17.12
C MET A 172 -7.39 15.33 18.46
N MET A 173 -6.09 15.10 18.58
CA MET A 173 -5.34 15.50 19.79
C MET A 173 -5.25 17.01 19.96
N ARG A 174 -5.10 17.76 18.87
CA ARG A 174 -5.02 19.24 18.93
C ARG A 174 -6.36 19.91 19.25
N SER A 175 -7.47 19.30 18.84
CA SER A 175 -8.82 19.85 19.10
C SER A 175 -9.22 19.85 20.58
N LYS A 176 -8.38 19.29 21.48
CA LYS A 176 -8.58 19.21 22.94
C LYS A 176 -9.89 18.55 23.38
N MET A 177 -10.49 17.74 22.50
CA MET A 177 -11.75 17.03 22.78
C MET A 177 -11.55 15.71 23.51
N LEU A 178 -10.35 15.15 23.47
CA LEU A 178 -10.04 13.84 24.06
C LEU A 178 -9.87 13.96 25.58
N ASN A 179 -10.39 12.96 26.30
CA ASN A 179 -10.08 12.81 27.71
C ASN A 179 -8.65 12.24 27.89
N ALA A 180 -8.17 12.11 29.13
CA ALA A 180 -6.80 11.69 29.41
C ALA A 180 -6.51 10.27 28.88
N GLU A 181 -7.45 9.34 29.00
CA GLU A 181 -7.32 7.96 28.53
C GLU A 181 -7.30 7.90 26.99
N GLN A 182 -8.24 8.55 26.33
CA GLN A 182 -8.30 8.68 24.87
C GLN A 182 -7.07 9.38 24.31
N PHE A 183 -6.50 10.34 25.04
CA PHE A 183 -5.27 11.02 24.64
C PHE A 183 -4.06 10.08 24.65
N GLU A 184 -3.94 9.23 25.69
CA GLU A 184 -2.88 8.21 25.73
C GLU A 184 -3.08 7.12 24.67
N GLU A 185 -4.31 6.74 24.37
CA GLU A 185 -4.63 5.86 23.26
C GLU A 185 -4.20 6.46 21.92
N ALA A 186 -4.55 7.72 21.65
CA ALA A 186 -4.11 8.43 20.46
C ALA A 186 -2.58 8.47 20.32
N ARG A 187 -1.88 8.66 21.45
CA ARG A 187 -0.40 8.59 21.49
C ARG A 187 0.13 7.20 21.15
N GLN A 188 -0.56 6.14 21.60
CA GLN A 188 -0.16 4.78 21.25
C GLN A 188 -0.33 4.55 19.73
N ILE A 189 -1.47 4.93 19.15
CA ILE A 189 -1.71 4.85 17.71
C ILE A 189 -0.60 5.57 16.93
N LEU A 190 -0.18 6.77 17.37
CA LEU A 190 0.90 7.49 16.71
C LEU A 190 2.25 6.77 16.79
N ARG A 191 2.56 6.09 17.91
CA ARG A 191 3.79 5.26 18.02
C ARG A 191 3.76 4.07 17.08
N ASP A 192 2.60 3.42 16.96
CA ASP A 192 2.42 2.29 16.07
C ASP A 192 2.56 2.72 14.60
N ILE A 193 1.99 3.88 14.25
CA ILE A 193 2.16 4.53 12.94
C ILE A 193 3.63 4.85 12.64
N ASP A 194 4.40 5.36 13.61
CA ASP A 194 5.83 5.63 13.44
C ASP A 194 6.63 4.35 13.16
N SER A 195 6.27 3.25 13.83
CA SER A 195 6.82 1.94 13.54
C SER A 195 6.47 1.46 12.13
N LEU A 196 5.20 1.58 11.72
CA LEU A 196 4.75 1.19 10.38
C LEU A 196 5.44 1.99 9.27
N ASP A 197 5.63 3.29 9.44
CA ASP A 197 6.37 4.12 8.46
C ASP A 197 7.80 3.61 8.28
N SER A 198 8.49 3.28 9.38
CA SER A 198 9.84 2.69 9.34
C SER A 198 9.85 1.34 8.61
N HIS A 199 8.81 0.51 8.79
CA HIS A 199 8.67 -0.76 8.08
C HIS A 199 8.42 -0.56 6.58
N THR A 200 7.61 0.42 6.19
CA THR A 200 7.39 0.74 4.77
C THR A 200 8.67 1.20 4.09
N GLU A 201 9.50 1.98 4.78
CA GLU A 201 10.79 2.44 4.27
C GLU A 201 11.77 1.26 4.07
N PHE A 202 11.89 0.38 5.06
CA PHE A 202 12.71 -0.84 4.95
C PHE A 202 12.23 -1.75 3.79
N LEU A 203 10.91 -1.91 3.63
CA LEU A 203 10.35 -2.69 2.52
C LEU A 203 10.68 -2.05 1.17
N PHE A 204 10.67 -0.74 1.05
CA PHE A 204 11.05 -0.03 -0.16
C PHE A 204 12.51 -0.33 -0.55
N GLU A 205 13.44 -0.31 0.41
CA GLU A 205 14.83 -0.69 0.18
C GLU A 205 14.98 -2.15 -0.24
N LYS A 206 14.26 -3.07 0.41
CA LYS A 206 14.25 -4.50 0.06
C LYS A 206 13.69 -4.73 -1.34
N ILE A 207 12.63 -4.04 -1.72
CA ILE A 207 12.03 -4.09 -3.06
C ILE A 207 13.05 -3.64 -4.11
N ASN A 208 13.70 -2.50 -3.92
CA ASN A 208 14.72 -1.99 -4.83
C ASN A 208 15.88 -2.98 -4.98
N PHE A 209 16.37 -3.54 -3.87
CA PHE A 209 17.41 -4.57 -3.91
C PHE A 209 16.99 -5.79 -4.74
N LEU A 210 15.77 -6.30 -4.56
CA LEU A 210 15.27 -7.46 -5.30
C LEU A 210 15.07 -7.14 -6.79
N MET A 211 14.61 -5.94 -7.13
CA MET A 211 14.51 -5.49 -8.52
C MET A 211 15.88 -5.45 -9.19
N ASP A 212 16.86 -4.82 -8.55
CA ASP A 212 18.23 -4.71 -9.07
C ASP A 212 18.89 -6.09 -9.21
N ALA A 213 18.72 -6.96 -8.23
CA ALA A 213 19.21 -8.33 -8.29
C ALA A 213 18.59 -9.11 -9.46
N THR A 214 17.27 -9.00 -9.66
CA THR A 214 16.57 -9.68 -10.76
C THR A 214 17.07 -9.21 -12.11
N VAL A 215 17.22 -7.90 -12.32
CA VAL A 215 17.77 -7.33 -13.55
C VAL A 215 19.22 -7.76 -13.75
N GLY A 216 20.02 -7.82 -12.67
CA GLY A 216 21.38 -8.34 -12.69
C GLY A 216 21.46 -9.78 -13.19
N PHE A 217 20.57 -10.67 -12.73
CA PHE A 217 20.51 -12.06 -13.21
C PHE A 217 20.10 -12.17 -14.68
N ILE A 218 19.13 -11.36 -15.13
CA ILE A 218 18.76 -11.28 -16.56
C ILE A 218 19.99 -10.92 -17.40
N ASN A 219 20.75 -9.91 -17.01
CA ASN A 219 21.95 -9.46 -17.72
C ASN A 219 23.03 -10.56 -17.75
N ILE A 220 23.22 -11.30 -16.65
CA ILE A 220 24.17 -12.42 -16.60
C ILE A 220 23.75 -13.52 -17.57
N ASN A 221 22.48 -13.89 -17.63
CA ASN A 221 21.97 -14.90 -18.53
C ASN A 221 22.10 -14.49 -20.00
N GLN A 222 21.77 -13.24 -20.34
CA GLN A 222 21.94 -12.69 -21.69
C GLN A 222 23.41 -12.72 -22.11
N ASN A 223 24.33 -12.29 -21.23
CA ASN A 223 25.77 -12.34 -21.51
C ASN A 223 26.26 -13.78 -21.72
N LYS A 224 25.74 -14.76 -20.98
CA LYS A 224 26.06 -16.18 -21.16
C LYS A 224 25.62 -16.68 -22.54
N ILE A 225 24.42 -16.34 -22.99
CA ILE A 225 23.89 -16.66 -24.31
C ILE A 225 24.76 -16.02 -25.41
N ILE A 226 25.07 -14.73 -25.31
CA ILE A 226 25.92 -14.02 -26.27
C ILE A 226 27.31 -14.68 -26.36
N LYS A 227 27.88 -15.07 -25.22
CA LYS A 227 29.17 -15.77 -25.17
C LYS A 227 29.11 -17.11 -25.91
N ILE A 228 28.06 -17.90 -25.73
CA ILE A 228 27.87 -19.18 -26.42
C ILE A 228 27.78 -18.96 -27.93
N PHE A 229 26.97 -17.99 -28.39
CA PHE A 229 26.84 -17.63 -29.79
C PHE A 229 28.17 -17.13 -30.40
N SER A 230 28.89 -16.30 -29.66
CA SER A 230 30.21 -15.79 -30.14
C SER A 230 31.23 -16.91 -30.32
N VAL A 231 31.31 -17.82 -29.34
CA VAL A 231 32.23 -18.98 -29.44
C VAL A 231 31.85 -19.89 -30.59
N ALA A 232 30.55 -20.21 -30.75
CA ALA A 232 30.05 -21.02 -31.84
C ALA A 232 30.34 -20.37 -33.21
N SER A 233 30.11 -19.05 -33.35
CA SER A 233 30.38 -18.31 -34.58
C SER A 233 31.89 -18.34 -34.95
N VAL A 234 32.75 -18.07 -33.99
CA VAL A 234 34.22 -18.10 -34.20
C VAL A 234 34.67 -19.51 -34.56
N ALA A 235 34.09 -20.55 -34.00
CA ALA A 235 34.42 -21.95 -34.31
C ALA A 235 33.95 -22.39 -35.71
N LEU A 236 32.79 -21.88 -36.18
CA LEU A 236 32.18 -22.29 -37.44
C LEU A 236 32.61 -21.45 -38.63
N LEU A 237 33.01 -20.20 -38.44
CA LEU A 237 33.42 -19.28 -39.53
C LEU A 237 34.59 -19.82 -40.37
N PRO A 238 35.73 -20.31 -39.83
CA PRO A 238 36.82 -20.83 -40.64
C PRO A 238 36.45 -22.06 -41.48
N PRO A 239 35.79 -23.09 -40.93
CA PRO A 239 35.31 -24.23 -41.72
C PRO A 239 34.34 -23.83 -42.83
N THR A 240 33.42 -22.91 -42.54
CA THR A 240 32.44 -22.43 -43.51
C THR A 240 33.14 -21.65 -44.65
N LEU A 241 34.16 -20.85 -44.32
CA LEU A 241 34.95 -20.13 -45.33
C LEU A 241 35.65 -21.12 -46.26
N ILE A 242 36.31 -22.14 -45.70
CA ILE A 242 36.97 -23.21 -46.48
C ILE A 242 35.98 -23.95 -47.36
N ALA A 243 34.86 -24.39 -46.78
CA ALA A 243 33.82 -25.07 -47.53
C ALA A 243 33.24 -24.21 -48.67
N SER A 244 33.09 -22.89 -48.46
CA SER A 244 32.61 -21.92 -49.46
C SER A 244 33.64 -21.74 -50.60
N LEU A 245 34.93 -21.68 -50.28
CA LEU A 245 36.00 -21.59 -51.28
C LEU A 245 36.06 -22.84 -52.15
N TYR A 246 35.98 -24.05 -51.55
CA TYR A 246 35.96 -25.32 -52.31
C TYR A 246 34.65 -25.62 -52.99
N GLY A 247 33.55 -24.99 -52.61
CA GLY A 247 32.24 -25.04 -53.24
C GLY A 247 32.08 -24.16 -54.49
N MET A 248 33.08 -23.33 -54.79
CA MET A 248 33.10 -22.50 -56.02
C MET A 248 33.37 -23.39 -57.24
N ASN A 249 32.71 -23.09 -58.35
CA ASN A 249 32.91 -23.77 -59.64
C ASN A 249 34.27 -23.38 -60.24
N PHE A 250 35.33 -24.05 -59.88
CA PHE A 250 36.64 -23.87 -60.49
C PHE A 250 36.74 -24.69 -61.79
N GLN A 251 37.29 -24.12 -62.84
CA GLN A 251 37.64 -24.84 -64.08
C GLN A 251 38.81 -25.82 -63.90
N TYR A 252 39.70 -25.51 -62.97
CA TYR A 252 40.82 -26.35 -62.55
C TYR A 252 40.98 -26.28 -61.04
N MET A 253 40.90 -27.40 -60.35
CA MET A 253 41.10 -27.49 -58.90
C MET A 253 42.43 -28.22 -58.68
N PRO A 254 43.46 -27.60 -58.06
CA PRO A 254 44.79 -28.20 -57.96
C PRO A 254 44.86 -29.46 -57.07
N GLU A 255 43.84 -29.66 -56.23
CA GLU A 255 43.75 -30.77 -55.25
C GLU A 255 42.86 -31.91 -55.71
N LEU A 256 42.26 -31.85 -56.91
CA LEU A 256 41.60 -32.93 -57.60
C LEU A 256 42.43 -33.37 -58.80
#